data_b8469ba51a689be8582f9da00bf92594
#
_entry.id   b8469ba51a689be8582f9da00bf92594
#
_cell.length_a   1.000
_cell.length_b   1.000
_cell.length_c   1.000
_cell.angle_alpha   90.00
_cell.angle_beta   90.00
_cell.angle_gamma   90.00
#
_symmetry.space_group_name_H-M   'P 1'
#
loop_
_entity.id
_entity.type
_entity.pdbx_description
1 polymer ?
#
loop_
_entity_poly.entity_id
_entity_poly.type
_entity_poly.pdbx_seq_one_letter_code
_entity_poly.pdbx_strand_id
1 'polypeptide(L)'
;MKSIFNKIKYYFEKQKLFNRVSLGQSNFSILDTETTGLDVSKGDKVISVASLKISNFKIQEDLILDELVNPQINIPPQSTFIHNIKDEDVKGKPTLIEIENKILKFLKKSVLVGHNINFDINFLKDNAKGTNLAYRMKVIQPIDTIFLTAGLYPDLESYELSKLCKHFKIKTDDQIRHSALGDCRITARLFLFLLNKVKDKGVNNISGLVKLCNKGLSLHHIIKNAKNIH
;
A
#
# COMPACT_ATOMS: atom_id res chain seq x y z
N MET A 1 -14.76 21.87 19.95
CA MET A 1 -13.30 21.92 19.89
C MET A 1 -12.60 20.92 20.82
N LYS A 2 -12.87 20.85 22.15
CA LYS A 2 -12.24 19.87 23.07
C LYS A 2 -12.37 18.38 22.65
N SER A 3 -13.51 17.97 22.07
CA SER A 3 -13.75 16.57 21.62
C SER A 3 -12.85 16.14 20.45
N ILE A 4 -12.61 17.04 19.50
CA ILE A 4 -11.72 16.77 18.35
C ILE A 4 -10.27 16.70 18.81
N PHE A 5 -9.85 17.60 19.69
CA PHE A 5 -8.50 17.63 20.25
C PHE A 5 -8.19 16.36 21.06
N ASN A 6 -9.16 15.87 21.85
CA ASN A 6 -9.01 14.62 22.60
C ASN A 6 -8.95 13.39 21.68
N LYS A 7 -9.72 13.36 20.58
CA LYS A 7 -9.64 12.29 19.57
C LYS A 7 -8.28 12.30 18.86
N ILE A 8 -7.76 13.48 18.52
CA ILE A 8 -6.44 13.65 17.89
C ILE A 8 -5.34 13.21 18.86
N LYS A 9 -5.37 13.66 20.11
CA LYS A 9 -4.40 13.26 21.15
C LYS A 9 -4.41 11.77 21.41
N TYR A 10 -5.58 11.16 21.57
CA TYR A 10 -5.75 9.71 21.72
C TYR A 10 -5.20 8.93 20.52
N TYR A 11 -5.42 9.44 19.31
CA TYR A 11 -4.88 8.84 18.07
C TYR A 11 -3.34 8.86 18.07
N PHE A 12 -2.72 10.00 18.39
CA PHE A 12 -1.27 10.14 18.46
C PHE A 12 -0.64 9.29 19.58
N GLU A 13 -1.27 9.18 20.74
CA GLU A 13 -0.79 8.32 21.83
C GLU A 13 -0.88 6.84 21.45
N LYS A 14 -1.98 6.43 20.83
CA LYS A 14 -2.16 5.07 20.32
C LYS A 14 -1.16 4.72 19.21
N GLN A 15 -0.84 5.68 18.34
CA GLN A 15 0.18 5.52 17.31
C GLN A 15 1.59 5.44 17.90
N LYS A 16 1.87 6.22 18.94
CA LYS A 16 3.12 6.15 19.70
C LYS A 16 3.33 4.80 20.38
N LEU A 17 2.29 4.23 20.98
CA LEU A 17 2.29 2.87 21.55
C LEU A 17 2.49 1.81 20.47
N PHE A 18 1.76 1.93 19.35
CA PHE A 18 1.85 1.02 18.21
C PHE A 18 3.26 1.00 17.59
N ASN A 19 3.92 2.16 17.50
CA ASN A 19 5.28 2.26 16.99
C ASN A 19 6.34 1.58 17.88
N ARG A 20 6.01 1.24 19.14
CA ARG A 20 6.89 0.49 20.06
C ARG A 20 6.71 -1.01 19.98
N VAL A 21 5.64 -1.48 19.32
CA VAL A 21 5.38 -2.92 19.15
C VAL A 21 6.50 -3.54 18.32
N SER A 22 6.98 -4.71 18.72
CA SER A 22 8.00 -5.43 17.96
C SER A 22 7.50 -5.83 16.58
N LEU A 23 8.40 -5.92 15.60
CA LEU A 23 8.04 -6.33 14.24
C LEU A 23 7.41 -7.73 14.22
N GLY A 24 7.87 -8.65 15.09
CA GLY A 24 7.32 -10.00 15.19
C GLY A 24 5.89 -10.07 15.72
N GLN A 25 5.49 -9.10 16.54
CA GLN A 25 4.13 -9.00 17.10
C GLN A 25 3.22 -8.09 16.26
N SER A 26 3.76 -7.50 15.20
CA SER A 26 3.01 -6.59 14.34
C SER A 26 2.28 -7.35 13.25
N ASN A 27 1.06 -6.89 12.98
CA ASN A 27 0.32 -7.31 11.79
C ASN A 27 0.48 -6.24 10.71
N PHE A 28 0.67 -6.67 9.47
CA PHE A 28 0.74 -5.81 8.30
C PHE A 28 -0.41 -6.15 7.34
N SER A 29 -0.93 -5.14 6.67
CA SER A 29 -1.84 -5.31 5.54
C SER A 29 -1.14 -4.77 4.31
N ILE A 30 -0.86 -5.65 3.36
CA ILE A 30 -0.38 -5.25 2.05
C ILE A 30 -1.59 -4.84 1.24
N LEU A 31 -1.55 -3.69 0.60
CA LEU A 31 -2.65 -3.14 -0.19
C LEU A 31 -2.15 -2.78 -1.58
N ASP A 32 -3.01 -3.01 -2.54
CA ASP A 32 -2.84 -2.60 -3.93
C ASP A 32 -4.21 -2.35 -4.56
N THR A 33 -4.28 -1.47 -5.56
CA THR A 33 -5.52 -1.11 -6.27
C THR A 33 -5.29 -1.07 -7.77
N GLU A 34 -6.32 -1.48 -8.55
CA GLU A 34 -6.39 -1.16 -9.97
C GLU A 34 -7.36 0.00 -10.19
N THR A 35 -7.10 0.80 -11.20
CA THR A 35 -7.81 2.06 -11.46
C THR A 35 -8.12 2.26 -12.94
N THR A 36 -9.07 3.11 -13.25
CA THR A 36 -9.40 3.47 -14.65
C THR A 36 -8.34 4.34 -15.32
N GLY A 37 -7.35 4.82 -14.57
CA GLY A 37 -6.26 5.65 -15.04
C GLY A 37 -5.33 6.05 -13.90
N LEU A 38 -4.47 7.03 -14.14
CA LEU A 38 -3.39 7.38 -13.20
C LEU A 38 -3.63 8.69 -12.43
N ASP A 39 -4.71 9.40 -12.73
CA ASP A 39 -4.93 10.75 -12.22
C ASP A 39 -6.34 10.91 -11.62
N VAL A 40 -6.43 10.73 -10.32
CA VAL A 40 -7.68 10.91 -9.58
C VAL A 40 -8.27 12.31 -9.73
N SER A 41 -7.46 13.34 -10.02
CA SER A 41 -7.93 14.72 -10.23
C SER A 41 -8.67 14.87 -11.57
N LYS A 42 -8.42 13.98 -12.52
CA LYS A 42 -9.12 13.91 -13.82
C LYS A 42 -10.39 13.01 -13.77
N GLY A 43 -10.72 12.51 -12.60
CA GLY A 43 -11.91 11.71 -12.39
C GLY A 43 -11.67 10.20 -12.45
N ASP A 44 -10.42 9.74 -12.52
CA ASP A 44 -10.12 8.31 -12.49
C ASP A 44 -10.61 7.64 -11.21
N LYS A 45 -11.03 6.39 -11.33
CA LYS A 45 -11.71 5.62 -10.29
C LYS A 45 -11.00 4.31 -9.97
N VAL A 46 -11.16 3.87 -8.72
CA VAL A 46 -10.80 2.51 -8.31
C VAL A 46 -11.75 1.49 -8.93
N ILE A 47 -11.19 0.41 -9.47
CA ILE A 47 -11.94 -0.73 -10.05
C ILE A 47 -11.62 -2.07 -9.39
N SER A 48 -10.51 -2.16 -8.67
CA SER A 48 -10.18 -3.31 -7.85
C SER A 48 -9.44 -2.87 -6.59
N VAL A 49 -9.72 -3.52 -5.47
CA VAL A 49 -9.01 -3.35 -4.20
C VAL A 49 -8.63 -4.71 -3.67
N ALA A 50 -7.33 -4.96 -3.54
CA ALA A 50 -6.84 -6.16 -2.89
C ALA A 50 -6.02 -5.83 -1.65
N SER A 51 -6.08 -6.70 -0.66
CA SER A 51 -5.20 -6.64 0.49
C SER A 51 -5.01 -8.04 1.09
N LEU A 52 -3.81 -8.32 1.58
CA LEU A 52 -3.51 -9.55 2.31
C LEU A 52 -2.81 -9.25 3.62
N LYS A 53 -2.89 -10.20 4.56
CA LYS A 53 -2.28 -10.05 5.89
C LYS A 53 -0.92 -10.72 5.95
N ILE A 54 -0.01 -10.07 6.68
CA ILE A 54 1.22 -10.68 7.19
C ILE A 54 1.18 -10.63 8.71
N SER A 55 1.38 -11.77 9.34
CA SER A 55 1.50 -11.92 10.79
C SER A 55 2.64 -12.88 11.11
N ASN A 56 3.41 -12.60 12.16
CA ASN A 56 4.55 -13.45 12.55
C ASN A 56 5.53 -13.74 11.39
N PHE A 57 5.79 -12.73 10.55
CA PHE A 57 6.64 -12.83 9.34
C PHE A 57 6.16 -13.88 8.32
N LYS A 58 4.86 -14.19 8.28
CA LYS A 58 4.26 -15.12 7.31
C LYS A 58 3.04 -14.48 6.64
N ILE A 59 2.90 -14.72 5.34
CA ILE A 59 1.68 -14.41 4.61
C ILE A 59 0.57 -15.30 5.13
N GLN A 60 -0.60 -14.71 5.40
CA GLN A 60 -1.81 -15.40 5.85
C GLN A 60 -2.71 -15.60 4.62
N GLU A 61 -2.59 -16.75 3.96
CA GLU A 61 -3.28 -17.01 2.68
C GLU A 61 -4.81 -17.08 2.81
N ASP A 62 -5.34 -17.28 4.00
CA ASP A 62 -6.78 -17.28 4.35
C ASP A 62 -7.30 -15.90 4.76
N LEU A 63 -6.42 -14.91 4.93
CA LEU A 63 -6.78 -13.54 5.28
C LEU A 63 -6.52 -12.60 4.10
N ILE A 64 -7.40 -12.68 3.11
CA ILE A 64 -7.34 -11.91 1.87
C ILE A 64 -8.63 -11.09 1.70
N LEU A 65 -8.49 -9.87 1.26
CA LEU A 65 -9.51 -9.02 0.65
C LEU A 65 -9.18 -8.96 -0.85
N ASP A 66 -10.14 -9.28 -1.69
CA ASP A 66 -10.01 -9.17 -3.16
C ASP A 66 -11.39 -8.82 -3.73
N GLU A 67 -11.56 -7.56 -4.10
CA GLU A 67 -12.86 -7.00 -4.46
C GLU A 67 -12.76 -6.22 -5.77
N LEU A 68 -13.61 -6.60 -6.73
CA LEU A 68 -13.92 -5.74 -7.87
C LEU A 68 -14.91 -4.65 -7.46
N VAL A 69 -14.68 -3.45 -7.95
CA VAL A 69 -15.44 -2.24 -7.60
C VAL A 69 -16.05 -1.63 -8.87
N ASN A 70 -17.34 -1.31 -8.82
CA ASN A 70 -17.98 -0.57 -9.89
C ASN A 70 -17.56 0.90 -9.84
N PRO A 71 -16.80 1.40 -10.82
CA PRO A 71 -16.35 2.80 -10.84
C PRO A 71 -17.46 3.78 -11.22
N GLN A 72 -18.61 3.28 -11.74
CA GLN A 72 -19.72 4.08 -12.30
C GLN A 72 -19.32 4.96 -13.50
N ILE A 73 -18.21 4.63 -14.14
CA ILE A 73 -17.70 5.20 -15.38
C ILE A 73 -17.11 4.09 -16.24
N ASN A 74 -16.99 4.31 -17.55
CA ASN A 74 -16.34 3.36 -18.45
C ASN A 74 -14.85 3.22 -18.16
N ILE A 75 -14.33 2.01 -18.28
CA ILE A 75 -12.91 1.71 -18.15
C ILE A 75 -12.23 1.97 -19.49
N PRO A 76 -11.22 2.89 -19.56
CA PRO A 76 -10.50 3.15 -20.79
C PRO A 76 -9.79 1.89 -21.31
N PRO A 77 -9.77 1.64 -22.65
CA PRO A 77 -9.10 0.48 -23.23
C PRO A 77 -7.62 0.35 -22.84
N GLN A 78 -6.94 1.48 -22.65
CA GLN A 78 -5.53 1.52 -22.24
C GLN A 78 -5.33 0.93 -20.83
N SER A 79 -6.26 1.20 -19.90
CA SER A 79 -6.24 0.64 -18.55
C SER A 79 -6.59 -0.84 -18.57
N THR A 80 -7.62 -1.24 -19.34
CA THR A 80 -7.96 -2.64 -19.56
C THR A 80 -6.79 -3.44 -20.12
N PHE A 81 -6.00 -2.87 -21.04
CA PHE A 81 -4.80 -3.51 -21.57
C PHE A 81 -3.76 -3.85 -20.49
N ILE A 82 -3.70 -3.06 -19.42
CA ILE A 82 -2.74 -3.25 -18.32
C ILE A 82 -3.23 -4.32 -17.34
N HIS A 83 -4.44 -4.16 -16.78
CA HIS A 83 -4.96 -4.99 -15.67
C HIS A 83 -6.01 -6.02 -16.11
N ASN A 84 -6.39 -6.03 -17.40
CA ASN A 84 -7.34 -6.96 -18.01
C ASN A 84 -8.76 -6.95 -17.39
N ILE A 85 -9.12 -5.92 -16.61
CA ILE A 85 -10.48 -5.74 -16.09
C ILE A 85 -11.29 -4.92 -17.11
N LYS A 86 -12.50 -5.40 -17.43
CA LYS A 86 -13.41 -4.79 -18.40
C LYS A 86 -14.66 -4.25 -17.72
N ASP A 87 -15.45 -3.45 -18.43
CA ASP A 87 -16.72 -2.91 -17.93
C ASP A 87 -17.69 -4.03 -17.50
N GLU A 88 -17.71 -5.16 -18.20
CA GLU A 88 -18.54 -6.32 -17.86
C GLU A 88 -18.16 -6.96 -16.52
N ASP A 89 -16.90 -6.94 -16.13
CA ASP A 89 -16.40 -7.55 -14.89
C ASP A 89 -16.84 -6.76 -13.65
N VAL A 90 -16.94 -5.44 -13.79
CA VAL A 90 -17.34 -4.52 -12.72
C VAL A 90 -18.82 -4.17 -12.71
N LYS A 91 -19.55 -4.53 -13.77
CA LYS A 91 -20.99 -4.34 -13.87
C LYS A 91 -21.71 -5.11 -12.76
N GLY A 92 -22.52 -4.42 -11.97
CA GLY A 92 -23.25 -5.02 -10.84
C GLY A 92 -22.39 -5.31 -9.61
N LYS A 93 -21.09 -4.98 -9.63
CA LYS A 93 -20.27 -5.00 -8.44
C LYS A 93 -20.59 -3.80 -7.54
N PRO A 94 -20.33 -3.90 -6.23
CA PRO A 94 -20.52 -2.78 -5.33
C PRO A 94 -19.58 -1.62 -5.67
N THR A 95 -20.00 -0.41 -5.35
CA THR A 95 -19.14 0.78 -5.38
C THR A 95 -18.14 0.76 -4.23
N LEU A 96 -17.09 1.59 -4.32
CA LEU A 96 -16.09 1.71 -3.24
C LEU A 96 -16.72 2.11 -1.91
N ILE A 97 -17.75 2.96 -1.93
CA ILE A 97 -18.45 3.42 -0.72
C ILE A 97 -19.23 2.28 -0.07
N GLU A 98 -19.86 1.42 -0.86
CA GLU A 98 -20.60 0.27 -0.33
C GLU A 98 -19.71 -0.78 0.36
N ILE A 99 -18.46 -0.92 -0.08
CA ILE A 99 -17.50 -1.86 0.53
C ILE A 99 -16.55 -1.20 1.55
N GLU A 100 -16.69 0.10 1.85
CA GLU A 100 -15.76 0.80 2.75
C GLU A 100 -15.62 0.12 4.11
N ASN A 101 -16.71 -0.36 4.68
CA ASN A 101 -16.69 -1.04 5.98
C ASN A 101 -15.92 -2.37 5.93
N LYS A 102 -15.98 -3.09 4.80
CA LYS A 102 -15.22 -4.32 4.56
C LYS A 102 -13.73 -4.02 4.53
N ILE A 103 -13.33 -2.99 3.79
CA ILE A 103 -11.93 -2.51 3.71
C ILE A 103 -11.44 -2.07 5.09
N LEU A 104 -12.19 -1.20 5.79
CA LEU A 104 -11.83 -0.69 7.11
C LEU A 104 -11.67 -1.82 8.15
N LYS A 105 -12.60 -2.79 8.14
CA LYS A 105 -12.52 -3.97 9.02
C LYS A 105 -11.27 -4.80 8.72
N PHE A 106 -10.95 -4.99 7.45
CA PHE A 106 -9.76 -5.72 7.04
C PHE A 106 -8.46 -5.00 7.47
N LEU A 107 -8.35 -3.70 7.26
CA LEU A 107 -7.17 -2.92 7.61
C LEU A 107 -7.01 -2.65 9.12
N LYS A 108 -8.00 -3.04 9.93
CA LYS A 108 -7.98 -2.79 11.37
C LYS A 108 -6.81 -3.49 12.05
N LYS A 109 -6.18 -2.80 13.01
CA LYS A 109 -5.08 -3.30 13.85
C LYS A 109 -3.86 -3.80 13.07
N SER A 110 -3.59 -3.25 11.91
CA SER A 110 -2.39 -3.54 11.11
C SER A 110 -1.72 -2.28 10.60
N VAL A 111 -0.43 -2.39 10.31
CA VAL A 111 0.34 -1.38 9.58
C VAL A 111 0.03 -1.56 8.10
N LEU A 112 -0.35 -0.48 7.42
CA LEU A 112 -0.55 -0.50 5.98
C LEU A 112 0.80 -0.51 5.28
N VAL A 113 0.93 -1.37 4.28
CA VAL A 113 2.13 -1.50 3.44
C VAL A 113 1.71 -1.58 1.98
N GLY A 114 2.49 -1.02 1.09
CA GLY A 114 2.31 -1.19 -0.35
C GLY A 114 3.56 -0.79 -1.11
N HIS A 115 3.50 -0.88 -2.42
CA HIS A 115 4.55 -0.44 -3.32
C HIS A 115 4.06 0.81 -4.07
N ASN A 116 4.66 1.97 -3.82
CA ASN A 116 4.13 3.28 -4.21
C ASN A 116 2.75 3.56 -3.57
N ILE A 117 2.58 3.15 -2.35
CA ILE A 117 1.30 3.09 -1.62
C ILE A 117 0.56 4.45 -1.55
N ASN A 118 1.25 5.56 -1.73
CA ASN A 118 0.60 6.87 -1.76
C ASN A 118 -0.35 7.03 -2.96
N PHE A 119 -0.10 6.33 -4.06
CA PHE A 119 -1.01 6.27 -5.20
C PHE A 119 -2.36 5.68 -4.74
N ASP A 120 -2.34 4.49 -4.18
CA ASP A 120 -3.54 3.78 -3.70
C ASP A 120 -4.28 4.56 -2.62
N ILE A 121 -3.55 5.12 -1.66
CA ILE A 121 -4.12 5.95 -0.59
C ILE A 121 -4.85 7.15 -1.16
N ASN A 122 -4.29 7.84 -2.15
CA ASN A 122 -4.92 9.00 -2.78
C ASN A 122 -6.20 8.61 -3.53
N PHE A 123 -6.16 7.50 -4.29
CA PHE A 123 -7.34 6.99 -4.98
C PHE A 123 -8.44 6.59 -4.01
N LEU A 124 -8.14 5.80 -2.98
CA LEU A 124 -9.12 5.41 -1.95
C LEU A 124 -9.69 6.62 -1.20
N LYS A 125 -8.82 7.59 -0.86
CA LYS A 125 -9.23 8.82 -0.15
C LYS A 125 -10.20 9.66 -0.99
N ASP A 126 -9.87 9.91 -2.23
CA ASP A 126 -10.60 10.85 -3.06
C ASP A 126 -11.84 10.22 -3.68
N ASN A 127 -11.81 8.91 -4.00
CA ASN A 127 -12.99 8.17 -4.48
C ASN A 127 -14.01 7.85 -3.37
N ALA A 128 -13.58 7.81 -2.10
CA ALA A 128 -14.47 7.65 -0.95
C ALA A 128 -14.68 8.95 -0.16
N LYS A 129 -14.58 10.12 -0.82
CA LYS A 129 -14.69 11.42 -0.16
C LYS A 129 -15.97 11.54 0.69
N GLY A 130 -15.80 12.02 1.93
CA GLY A 130 -16.91 12.16 2.89
C GLY A 130 -17.15 10.94 3.78
N THR A 131 -16.45 9.84 3.57
CA THR A 131 -16.63 8.59 4.33
C THR A 131 -15.54 8.37 5.39
N ASN A 132 -15.71 7.33 6.22
CA ASN A 132 -14.71 6.90 7.19
C ASN A 132 -13.44 6.34 6.51
N LEU A 133 -13.57 5.73 5.33
CA LEU A 133 -12.43 5.24 4.55
C LEU A 133 -11.55 6.41 4.13
N ALA A 134 -12.13 7.48 3.58
CA ALA A 134 -11.38 8.68 3.20
C ALA A 134 -10.66 9.31 4.40
N TYR A 135 -11.35 9.40 5.55
CA TYR A 135 -10.73 9.89 6.79
C TYR A 135 -9.57 8.99 7.24
N ARG A 136 -9.75 7.67 7.19
CA ARG A 136 -8.70 6.70 7.54
C ARG A 136 -7.48 6.84 6.62
N MET A 137 -7.68 6.97 5.32
CA MET A 137 -6.59 7.16 4.34
C MET A 137 -5.85 8.48 4.56
N LYS A 138 -6.54 9.55 4.95
CA LYS A 138 -5.93 10.85 5.25
C LYS A 138 -4.95 10.82 6.44
N VAL A 139 -5.20 9.96 7.44
CA VAL A 139 -4.46 9.96 8.71
C VAL A 139 -3.53 8.74 8.89
N ILE A 140 -3.53 7.82 7.93
CA ILE A 140 -2.70 6.62 8.02
C ILE A 140 -1.23 6.96 7.76
N GLN A 141 -0.34 6.27 8.46
CA GLN A 141 1.10 6.31 8.19
C GLN A 141 1.50 4.94 7.61
N PRO A 142 1.63 4.84 6.30
CA PRO A 142 1.97 3.58 5.65
C PRO A 142 3.48 3.33 5.67
N ILE A 143 3.85 2.09 5.35
CA ILE A 143 5.19 1.70 4.95
C ILE A 143 5.18 1.53 3.43
N ASP A 144 5.99 2.32 2.73
CA ASP A 144 6.20 2.17 1.30
C ASP A 144 7.44 1.32 1.04
N THR A 145 7.30 0.24 0.27
CA THR A 145 8.43 -0.65 -0.03
C THR A 145 9.47 0.01 -0.93
N ILE A 146 9.12 1.03 -1.74
CA ILE A 146 10.08 1.86 -2.48
C ILE A 146 11.01 2.57 -1.49
N PHE A 147 10.43 3.31 -0.54
CA PHE A 147 11.22 4.09 0.40
C PHE A 147 11.95 3.22 1.41
N LEU A 148 11.36 2.10 1.83
CA LEU A 148 12.06 1.13 2.67
C LEU A 148 13.27 0.55 1.96
N THR A 149 13.13 0.21 0.67
CA THR A 149 14.24 -0.28 -0.15
C THR A 149 15.31 0.79 -0.32
N ALA A 150 14.95 2.02 -0.65
CA ALA A 150 15.90 3.13 -0.77
C ALA A 150 16.65 3.43 0.53
N GLY A 151 15.99 3.25 1.69
CA GLY A 151 16.64 3.39 3.00
C GLY A 151 17.65 2.28 3.33
N LEU A 152 17.46 1.07 2.76
CA LEU A 152 18.34 -0.08 2.92
C LEU A 152 19.44 -0.16 1.86
N TYR A 153 19.09 0.17 0.63
CA TYR A 153 19.88 0.04 -0.59
C TYR A 153 19.76 1.32 -1.45
N PRO A 154 20.43 2.42 -1.06
CA PRO A 154 20.26 3.73 -1.69
C PRO A 154 20.81 3.80 -3.14
N ASP A 155 21.72 2.90 -3.49
CA ASP A 155 22.47 2.93 -4.75
C ASP A 155 21.86 2.07 -5.86
N LEU A 156 20.62 1.58 -5.67
CA LEU A 156 19.93 0.83 -6.71
C LEU A 156 19.50 1.76 -7.86
N GLU A 157 19.67 1.28 -9.09
CA GLU A 157 19.29 2.01 -10.31
C GLU A 157 17.77 2.22 -10.44
N SER A 158 16.98 1.30 -9.89
CA SER A 158 15.52 1.33 -9.98
C SER A 158 14.85 0.72 -8.74
N TYR A 159 13.74 1.32 -8.37
CA TYR A 159 12.86 0.86 -7.28
C TYR A 159 11.52 0.32 -7.80
N GLU A 160 11.39 0.04 -9.10
CA GLU A 160 10.22 -0.61 -9.66
C GLU A 160 10.06 -2.04 -9.12
N LEU A 161 8.82 -2.46 -8.82
CA LEU A 161 8.53 -3.76 -8.19
C LEU A 161 9.16 -4.94 -8.95
N SER A 162 9.00 -4.98 -10.28
CA SER A 162 9.55 -6.04 -11.13
C SER A 162 11.07 -6.09 -11.09
N LYS A 163 11.73 -4.92 -11.13
CA LYS A 163 13.20 -4.83 -11.10
C LYS A 163 13.75 -5.20 -9.73
N LEU A 164 13.08 -4.78 -8.65
CA LEU A 164 13.45 -5.18 -7.28
C LEU A 164 13.31 -6.69 -7.08
N CYS A 165 12.21 -7.28 -7.55
CA CYS A 165 12.00 -8.71 -7.44
C CYS A 165 13.07 -9.50 -8.22
N LYS A 166 13.42 -9.05 -9.44
CA LYS A 166 14.51 -9.64 -10.21
C LYS A 166 15.85 -9.51 -9.49
N HIS A 167 16.18 -8.32 -8.98
CA HIS A 167 17.43 -8.04 -8.27
C HIS A 167 17.59 -8.91 -7.02
N PHE A 168 16.53 -9.03 -6.21
CA PHE A 168 16.54 -9.80 -4.97
C PHE A 168 16.14 -11.27 -5.15
N LYS A 169 15.94 -11.74 -6.39
CA LYS A 169 15.53 -13.11 -6.74
C LYS A 169 14.24 -13.55 -6.03
N ILE A 170 13.29 -12.65 -5.95
CA ILE A 170 11.96 -12.91 -5.39
C ILE A 170 11.09 -13.57 -6.44
N LYS A 171 10.46 -14.69 -6.10
CA LYS A 171 9.57 -15.44 -7.00
C LYS A 171 8.33 -14.60 -7.36
N THR A 172 8.00 -14.51 -8.65
CA THR A 172 6.86 -13.75 -9.19
C THR A 172 6.08 -14.49 -10.27
N ASP A 173 6.65 -15.55 -10.83
CA ASP A 173 6.12 -16.31 -11.97
C ASP A 173 4.82 -17.08 -11.70
N ASP A 174 4.46 -17.25 -10.44
CA ASP A 174 3.21 -17.85 -9.98
C ASP A 174 2.10 -16.83 -9.70
N GLN A 175 2.32 -15.55 -10.04
CA GLN A 175 1.34 -14.48 -9.82
C GLN A 175 1.01 -13.75 -11.12
N ILE A 176 -0.26 -13.35 -11.25
CA ILE A 176 -0.71 -12.51 -12.36
C ILE A 176 -0.31 -11.08 -12.04
N ARG A 177 0.62 -10.53 -12.82
CA ARG A 177 1.01 -9.12 -12.75
C ARG A 177 -0.12 -8.22 -13.23
N HIS A 178 -0.18 -7.02 -12.67
CA HIS A 178 -1.24 -6.06 -12.94
C HIS A 178 -2.63 -6.64 -12.62
N SER A 179 -2.69 -7.40 -11.54
CA SER A 179 -3.91 -7.66 -10.80
C SER A 179 -3.65 -7.26 -9.35
N ALA A 180 -4.56 -6.54 -8.72
CA ALA A 180 -4.35 -6.01 -7.38
C ALA A 180 -3.91 -7.10 -6.38
N LEU A 181 -4.51 -8.29 -6.41
CA LEU A 181 -4.11 -9.39 -5.54
C LEU A 181 -2.74 -9.97 -5.90
N GLY A 182 -2.42 -10.10 -7.20
CA GLY A 182 -1.11 -10.57 -7.66
C GLY A 182 0.01 -9.65 -7.20
N ASP A 183 -0.18 -8.34 -7.36
CA ASP A 183 0.80 -7.34 -6.96
C ASP A 183 0.89 -7.20 -5.44
N CYS A 184 -0.21 -7.40 -4.68
CA CYS A 184 -0.18 -7.58 -3.24
C CYS A 184 0.72 -8.76 -2.82
N ARG A 185 0.60 -9.93 -3.46
CA ARG A 185 1.41 -11.11 -3.13
C ARG A 185 2.89 -10.90 -3.42
N ILE A 186 3.21 -10.30 -4.56
CA ILE A 186 4.58 -9.97 -4.93
C ILE A 186 5.16 -8.94 -3.94
N THR A 187 4.42 -7.89 -3.63
CA THR A 187 4.80 -6.86 -2.66
C THR A 187 4.98 -7.47 -1.26
N ALA A 188 4.14 -8.43 -0.86
CA ALA A 188 4.28 -9.14 0.42
C ALA A 188 5.60 -9.92 0.52
N ARG A 189 5.98 -10.62 -0.55
CA ARG A 189 7.26 -11.35 -0.60
C ARG A 189 8.45 -10.40 -0.54
N LEU A 190 8.41 -9.31 -1.31
CA LEU A 190 9.42 -8.25 -1.24
C LEU A 190 9.50 -7.67 0.18
N PHE A 191 8.37 -7.34 0.78
CA PHE A 191 8.33 -6.77 2.12
C PHE A 191 8.89 -7.72 3.18
N LEU A 192 8.58 -9.01 3.11
CA LEU A 192 9.16 -10.02 4.00
C LEU A 192 10.68 -10.13 3.86
N PHE A 193 11.18 -10.09 2.62
CA PHE A 193 12.62 -10.02 2.37
C PHE A 193 13.24 -8.78 3.01
N LEU A 194 12.64 -7.60 2.81
CA LEU A 194 13.12 -6.34 3.38
C LEU A 194 13.05 -6.36 4.92
N LEU A 195 12.00 -6.94 5.52
CA LEU A 195 11.88 -7.08 6.98
C LEU A 195 13.04 -7.90 7.58
N ASN A 196 13.47 -8.96 6.90
CA ASN A 196 14.65 -9.72 7.34
C ASN A 196 15.91 -8.84 7.31
N LYS A 197 16.11 -8.04 6.25
CA LYS A 197 17.24 -7.10 6.14
C LYS A 197 17.18 -5.97 7.18
N VAL A 198 15.98 -5.52 7.53
CA VAL A 198 15.75 -4.56 8.62
C VAL A 198 16.18 -5.15 9.96
N LYS A 199 15.83 -6.42 10.22
CA LYS A 199 16.27 -7.15 11.43
C LYS A 199 17.78 -7.34 11.48
N ASP A 200 18.42 -7.67 10.37
CA ASP A 200 19.88 -7.80 10.26
C ASP A 200 20.60 -6.49 10.63
N LYS A 201 19.93 -5.34 10.45
CA LYS A 201 20.42 -4.01 10.91
C LYS A 201 20.06 -3.67 12.37
N GLY A 202 19.51 -4.62 13.14
CA GLY A 202 19.15 -4.41 14.54
C GLY A 202 17.84 -3.64 14.75
N VAL A 203 17.07 -3.39 13.69
CA VAL A 203 15.77 -2.69 13.80
C VAL A 203 14.66 -3.71 14.07
N ASN A 204 14.08 -3.64 15.28
CA ASN A 204 13.16 -4.66 15.78
C ASN A 204 11.73 -4.15 16.06
N ASN A 205 11.44 -2.88 15.73
CA ASN A 205 10.13 -2.28 16.01
C ASN A 205 9.65 -1.38 14.85
N ILE A 206 8.37 -1.05 14.87
CA ILE A 206 7.72 -0.22 13.84
C ILE A 206 8.35 1.18 13.75
N SER A 207 8.75 1.77 14.87
CA SER A 207 9.36 3.11 14.86
C SER A 207 10.68 3.12 14.06
N GLY A 208 11.52 2.09 14.23
CA GLY A 208 12.74 1.94 13.46
C GLY A 208 12.47 1.71 11.97
N LEU A 209 11.44 0.90 11.65
CA LEU A 209 11.00 0.67 10.26
C LEU A 209 10.56 1.98 9.59
N VAL A 210 9.76 2.79 10.28
CA VAL A 210 9.33 4.12 9.80
C VAL A 210 10.51 5.06 9.59
N LYS A 211 11.49 5.05 10.50
CA LYS A 211 12.71 5.87 10.34
C LYS A 211 13.51 5.49 9.09
N LEU A 212 13.60 4.20 8.78
CA LEU A 212 14.26 3.73 7.54
C LEU A 212 13.50 4.18 6.30
N CYS A 213 12.16 4.08 6.30
CA CYS A 213 11.33 4.60 5.21
C CYS A 213 11.52 6.10 5.01
N ASN A 214 11.51 6.89 6.09
CA ASN A 214 11.69 8.34 6.01
C ASN A 214 13.09 8.72 5.48
N LYS A 215 14.13 7.99 5.87
CA LYS A 215 15.47 8.13 5.30
C LYS A 215 15.46 7.85 3.80
N GLY A 216 14.83 6.77 3.38
CA GLY A 216 14.71 6.39 1.98
C GLY A 216 13.89 7.38 1.15
N LEU A 217 12.81 7.94 1.71
CA LEU A 217 12.03 9.00 1.08
C LEU A 217 12.90 10.23 0.78
N SER A 218 13.69 10.68 1.75
CA SER A 218 14.60 11.82 1.58
C SER A 218 15.65 11.55 0.50
N LEU A 219 16.26 10.36 0.49
CA LEU A 219 17.25 9.96 -0.52
C LEU A 219 16.62 9.86 -1.91
N HIS A 220 15.42 9.27 -2.02
CA HIS A 220 14.70 9.14 -3.29
C HIS A 220 14.39 10.51 -3.91
N HIS A 221 13.97 11.48 -3.12
CA HIS A 221 13.76 12.86 -3.59
C HIS A 221 15.06 13.52 -4.09
N ILE A 222 16.17 13.33 -3.38
CA ILE A 222 17.47 13.87 -3.81
C ILE A 222 17.89 13.27 -5.15
N ILE A 223 17.80 11.94 -5.31
CA ILE A 223 18.18 11.24 -6.54
C ILE A 223 17.30 11.66 -7.71
N LYS A 224 15.97 11.77 -7.50
CA LYS A 224 15.04 12.20 -8.53
C LYS A 224 15.30 13.64 -8.99
N ASN A 225 15.57 14.53 -8.05
CA ASN A 225 15.90 15.91 -8.38
C ASN A 225 17.24 16.04 -9.13
N ALA A 226 18.26 15.26 -8.74
CA ALA A 226 19.54 15.25 -9.45
C ALA A 226 19.43 14.75 -10.90
N LYS A 227 18.54 13.76 -11.17
CA LYS A 227 18.29 13.25 -12.53
C LYS A 227 17.47 14.21 -13.41
N ASN A 228 16.74 15.15 -12.83
CA ASN A 228 15.96 16.15 -13.55
C ASN A 228 16.77 17.45 -13.87
N ILE A 229 18.03 17.51 -13.44
CA ILE A 229 18.94 18.65 -13.71
C ILE A 229 19.84 18.38 -14.94
N HIS A 230 19.72 17.20 -15.53
CA HIS A 230 20.38 16.79 -16.79
C HIS A 230 19.31 16.49 -17.86
#